data_7ccd2610dbd3ece7a992776678ec4200
#
_entry.id   7ccd2610dbd3ece7a992776678ec4200
#
_cell.length_a   1.000
_cell.length_b   1.000
_cell.length_c   1.000
_cell.angle_alpha   90.00
_cell.angle_beta   90.00
_cell.angle_gamma   90.00
#
_symmetry.space_group_name_H-M   'P 1'
#
loop_
_entity.id
_entity.type
_entity.pdbx_description
1 polymer ?
#
loop_
_entity_poly.entity_id
_entity_poly.type
_entity_poly.pdbx_seq_one_letter_code
_entity_poly.pdbx_strand_id
1 'polypeptide(L)'
;MSNDLPALAPGAWSSLTGESPDTIRQYRGILLAHAEAFENEQLVVTASEGGECVAITGALELHRENSPPILTVFLPAVFGAALWRSLLVRDGVERMRPMPDIVDALVELARQRGLHRLVVPYCPAADTELRSALTNLGFREMPAPPQHGISLTEPHSLERYLARLGGKDRWEFRRDLKRAHEAGARIVSEGPVSEATARQTWPLVADLFQRKGSGYIPRGHGLFSAMREHLAPADLSIDSCLVGDELVGCVAYHHSGASTRFAYAGHRPDLPWKVHMALVATFLAREIERGATDIRMGFTNDAHKRRLGATAQPHVHYLKATG
;
A
#
# COMPACT_ATOMS: atom_id res chain seq x y z
N MET A 1 5.14 -9.17 26.28
CA MET A 1 4.72 -8.89 24.90
C MET A 1 3.22 -9.11 24.84
N SER A 2 2.43 -8.10 24.56
CA SER A 2 0.98 -8.26 24.36
C SER A 2 0.75 -8.54 22.88
N ASN A 3 0.18 -9.69 22.56
CA ASN A 3 -0.17 -10.08 21.18
C ASN A 3 -1.47 -9.42 20.70
N ASP A 4 -2.10 -8.60 21.54
CA ASP A 4 -3.40 -8.00 21.21
C ASP A 4 -3.27 -6.53 20.83
N LEU A 5 -3.46 -6.22 19.55
CA LEU A 5 -3.71 -4.85 19.06
C LEU A 5 -4.83 -4.11 19.84
N PRO A 6 -5.88 -4.77 20.33
CA PRO A 6 -6.85 -4.15 21.23
C PRO A 6 -6.31 -3.70 22.58
N ALA A 7 -5.20 -4.31 23.04
CA ALA A 7 -4.63 -3.97 24.37
C ALA A 7 -3.91 -2.62 24.41
N LEU A 8 -3.54 -2.06 23.26
CA LEU A 8 -3.07 -0.67 23.20
C LEU A 8 -4.29 0.24 23.02
N ALA A 9 -4.68 0.93 24.09
CA ALA A 9 -5.76 1.91 24.01
C ALA A 9 -5.55 2.85 22.80
N PRO A 10 -6.60 3.22 22.06
CA PRO A 10 -6.48 4.14 20.92
C PRO A 10 -5.68 5.40 21.21
N GLY A 11 -5.71 5.90 22.44
CA GLY A 11 -4.92 7.04 22.92
C GLY A 11 -3.41 6.77 23.02
N ALA A 12 -2.97 5.53 23.26
CA ALA A 12 -1.54 5.19 23.28
C ALA A 12 -0.89 5.29 21.90
N TRP A 13 -1.63 5.04 20.84
CA TRP A 13 -1.17 5.20 19.47
C TRP A 13 -1.05 6.67 19.05
N SER A 14 -1.99 7.53 19.47
CA SER A 14 -1.99 8.94 19.08
C SER A 14 -0.92 9.76 19.82
N SER A 15 -0.50 9.33 21.01
CA SER A 15 0.61 9.97 21.73
C SER A 15 1.99 9.61 21.18
N LEU A 16 2.08 8.62 20.28
CA LEU A 16 3.36 8.07 19.84
C LEU A 16 4.06 8.85 18.72
N THR A 17 3.41 9.69 17.94
CA THR A 17 4.02 9.94 16.62
C THR A 17 3.99 11.35 16.07
N GLY A 18 3.39 12.35 16.69
CA GLY A 18 3.15 13.65 16.00
C GLY A 18 2.41 13.50 14.66
N GLU A 19 2.14 12.26 14.22
CA GLU A 19 1.30 11.97 13.09
C GLU A 19 -0.16 12.23 13.47
N SER A 20 -0.97 12.62 12.48
CA SER A 20 -2.39 12.87 12.76
C SER A 20 -3.06 11.57 13.26
N PRO A 21 -4.04 11.67 14.17
CA PRO A 21 -4.82 10.51 14.61
C PRO A 21 -5.41 9.70 13.45
N ASP A 22 -5.71 10.36 12.33
CA ASP A 22 -6.22 9.73 11.11
C ASP A 22 -5.18 8.85 10.43
N THR A 23 -3.93 9.29 10.36
CA THR A 23 -2.82 8.50 9.78
C THR A 23 -2.60 7.22 10.59
N ILE A 24 -2.63 7.32 11.92
CA ILE A 24 -2.47 6.16 12.81
C ILE A 24 -3.66 5.22 12.70
N ARG A 25 -4.88 5.74 12.67
CA ARG A 25 -6.09 4.94 12.46
C ARG A 25 -6.00 4.17 11.13
N GLN A 26 -5.58 4.83 10.06
CA GLN A 26 -5.40 4.20 8.75
C GLN A 26 -4.32 3.11 8.78
N TYR A 27 -3.18 3.35 9.43
CA TYR A 27 -2.13 2.34 9.65
C TYR A 27 -2.71 1.08 10.31
N ARG A 28 -3.37 1.26 11.44
CA ARG A 28 -3.98 0.17 12.20
C ARG A 28 -5.03 -0.56 11.36
N GLY A 29 -5.93 0.17 10.71
CA GLY A 29 -6.99 -0.40 9.90
C GLY A 29 -6.45 -1.26 8.75
N ILE A 30 -5.40 -0.83 8.07
CA ILE A 30 -4.77 -1.61 6.99
C ILE A 30 -4.06 -2.85 7.54
N LEU A 31 -3.38 -2.75 8.69
CA LEU A 31 -2.77 -3.92 9.33
C LEU A 31 -3.83 -4.98 9.70
N LEU A 32 -4.93 -4.55 10.31
CA LEU A 32 -6.06 -5.42 10.67
C LEU A 32 -6.67 -6.08 9.44
N ALA A 33 -6.97 -5.30 8.41
CA ALA A 33 -7.54 -5.79 7.17
C ALA A 33 -6.65 -6.84 6.47
N HIS A 34 -5.33 -6.61 6.48
CA HIS A 34 -4.40 -7.59 5.92
C HIS A 34 -4.30 -8.86 6.78
N ALA A 35 -4.22 -8.73 8.09
CA ALA A 35 -4.20 -9.89 8.97
C ALA A 35 -5.44 -10.77 8.78
N GLU A 36 -6.63 -10.16 8.72
CA GLU A 36 -7.88 -10.87 8.46
C GLU A 36 -7.92 -11.50 7.06
N ALA A 37 -7.66 -10.72 6.02
CA ALA A 37 -7.76 -11.20 4.64
C ALA A 37 -6.77 -12.33 4.31
N PHE A 38 -5.64 -12.39 5.00
CA PHE A 38 -4.62 -13.44 4.82
C PHE A 38 -4.66 -14.51 5.91
N GLU A 39 -5.65 -14.45 6.81
CA GLU A 39 -5.76 -15.37 7.94
C GLU A 39 -4.47 -15.43 8.79
N ASN A 40 -3.80 -14.29 8.89
CA ASN A 40 -2.57 -14.15 9.65
C ASN A 40 -2.85 -13.58 11.04
N GLU A 41 -2.02 -13.98 12.00
CA GLU A 41 -2.03 -13.34 13.30
C GLU A 41 -1.50 -11.91 13.20
N GLN A 42 -2.14 -11.01 13.94
CA GLN A 42 -1.69 -9.63 14.07
C GLN A 42 -0.52 -9.59 15.06
N LEU A 43 0.65 -9.24 14.55
CA LEU A 43 1.85 -9.12 15.33
C LEU A 43 2.19 -7.65 15.53
N VAL A 44 2.34 -7.24 16.78
CA VAL A 44 2.76 -5.88 17.14
C VAL A 44 3.90 -5.97 18.13
N VAL A 45 4.96 -5.26 17.83
CA VAL A 45 6.13 -5.14 18.70
C VAL A 45 6.25 -3.71 19.18
N THR A 46 6.45 -3.55 20.49
CA THR A 46 6.59 -2.25 21.14
C THR A 46 7.91 -2.16 21.88
N ALA A 47 8.50 -0.97 21.88
CA ALA A 47 9.55 -0.60 22.81
C ALA A 47 8.98 0.32 23.89
N SER A 48 9.44 0.17 25.14
CA SER A 48 8.96 0.97 26.28
C SER A 48 10.13 1.50 27.10
N GLU A 49 10.03 2.75 27.56
CA GLU A 49 10.97 3.39 28.47
C GLU A 49 10.21 3.92 29.69
N GLY A 50 10.68 3.60 30.90
CA GLY A 50 9.99 4.02 32.13
C GLY A 50 8.54 3.52 32.26
N GLY A 51 8.17 2.43 31.59
CA GLY A 51 6.80 1.91 31.57
C GLY A 51 5.89 2.54 30.50
N GLU A 52 6.38 3.52 29.76
CA GLU A 52 5.64 4.16 28.66
C GLU A 52 6.10 3.61 27.29
N CYS A 53 5.15 3.37 26.39
CA CYS A 53 5.46 2.96 25.03
C CYS A 53 6.10 4.11 24.26
N VAL A 54 7.29 3.88 23.71
CA VAL A 54 8.06 4.89 22.94
C VAL A 54 8.13 4.58 21.46
N ALA A 55 7.90 3.32 21.07
CA ALA A 55 7.86 2.95 19.65
C ALA A 55 6.97 1.73 19.41
N ILE A 56 6.39 1.65 18.22
CA ILE A 56 5.54 0.54 17.75
C ILE A 56 5.87 0.18 16.31
N THR A 57 5.90 -1.11 16.01
CA THR A 57 5.86 -1.63 14.64
C THR A 57 4.91 -2.81 14.54
N GLY A 58 4.22 -2.94 13.41
CA GLY A 58 3.51 -4.15 13.04
C GLY A 58 4.44 -5.14 12.34
N ALA A 59 4.08 -6.41 12.37
CA ALA A 59 4.74 -7.45 11.59
C ALA A 59 3.70 -8.42 11.03
N LEU A 60 4.04 -9.08 9.93
CA LEU A 60 3.25 -10.11 9.28
C LEU A 60 4.11 -11.32 8.98
N GLU A 61 3.55 -12.49 9.20
CA GLU A 61 4.12 -13.73 8.75
C GLU A 61 3.70 -13.99 7.29
N LEU A 62 4.65 -14.04 6.36
CA LEU A 62 4.36 -14.26 4.95
C LEU A 62 4.71 -15.68 4.55
N HIS A 63 3.69 -16.41 4.12
CA HIS A 63 3.81 -17.72 3.51
C HIS A 63 3.69 -17.58 1.99
N ARG A 64 4.71 -18.04 1.27
CA ARG A 64 4.70 -18.12 -0.19
C ARG A 64 4.83 -19.57 -0.60
N GLU A 65 4.08 -19.95 -1.63
CA GLU A 65 4.24 -21.25 -2.25
C GLU A 65 5.71 -21.45 -2.68
N ASN A 66 6.28 -22.60 -2.32
CA ASN A 66 7.67 -22.97 -2.63
C ASN A 66 8.77 -22.08 -2.03
N SER A 67 8.48 -21.32 -0.98
CA SER A 67 9.48 -20.53 -0.25
C SER A 67 9.33 -20.71 1.25
N PRO A 68 10.43 -20.74 2.02
CA PRO A 68 10.33 -20.72 3.48
C PRO A 68 9.56 -19.49 3.94
N PRO A 69 8.72 -19.63 4.98
CA PRO A 69 8.00 -18.50 5.55
C PRO A 69 8.97 -17.47 6.14
N ILE A 70 8.58 -16.22 6.11
CA ILE A 70 9.39 -15.10 6.60
C ILE A 70 8.56 -14.22 7.54
N LEU A 71 9.21 -13.63 8.54
CA LEU A 71 8.64 -12.49 9.26
C LEU A 71 8.96 -11.20 8.49
N THR A 72 7.96 -10.43 8.14
CA THR A 72 8.17 -9.13 7.51
C THR A 72 7.65 -8.02 8.40
N VAL A 73 8.44 -6.96 8.54
CA VAL A 73 7.97 -5.74 9.19
C VAL A 73 6.86 -5.15 8.33
N PHE A 74 5.75 -4.77 8.97
CA PHE A 74 4.61 -4.21 8.27
C PHE A 74 4.92 -2.80 7.79
N LEU A 75 5.01 -2.63 6.48
CA LEU A 75 5.13 -1.32 5.85
C LEU A 75 3.79 -0.93 5.24
N PRO A 76 3.04 -0.02 5.85
CA PRO A 76 1.71 0.36 5.38
C PRO A 76 1.69 0.82 3.92
N ALA A 77 2.77 1.48 3.48
CA ALA A 77 2.90 1.94 2.11
C ALA A 77 2.89 0.81 1.06
N VAL A 78 3.33 -0.40 1.39
CA VAL A 78 3.24 -1.57 0.52
C VAL A 78 1.80 -2.04 0.38
N PHE A 79 1.03 -1.93 1.46
CA PHE A 79 -0.32 -2.46 1.59
C PHE A 79 -1.41 -1.40 1.38
N GLY A 80 -1.06 -0.24 0.82
CA GLY A 80 -2.05 0.74 0.38
C GLY A 80 -2.16 2.01 1.23
N ALA A 81 -1.48 2.14 2.39
CA ALA A 81 -1.50 3.37 3.17
C ALA A 81 -0.55 4.45 2.64
N ALA A 82 -0.83 5.69 2.97
CA ALA A 82 0.05 6.81 2.64
C ALA A 82 1.28 6.91 3.56
N LEU A 83 1.23 6.26 4.72
CA LEU A 83 2.33 6.25 5.69
C LEU A 83 3.51 5.42 5.21
N TRP A 84 4.69 6.03 5.18
CA TRP A 84 5.94 5.40 4.72
C TRP A 84 6.76 4.75 5.83
N ARG A 85 6.43 5.03 7.08
CA ARG A 85 7.21 4.58 8.23
C ARG A 85 6.72 3.19 8.65
N SER A 86 7.64 2.25 8.74
CA SER A 86 7.40 0.93 9.33
C SER A 86 7.49 0.97 10.87
N LEU A 87 8.18 1.96 11.41
CA LEU A 87 8.36 2.19 12.84
C LEU A 87 7.72 3.53 13.21
N LEU A 88 6.75 3.49 14.11
CA LEU A 88 6.14 4.67 14.72
C LEU A 88 6.87 4.96 16.03
N VAL A 89 7.37 6.16 16.19
CA VAL A 89 8.15 6.60 17.36
C VAL A 89 7.50 7.83 17.96
N ARG A 90 7.47 7.89 19.29
CA ARG A 90 6.90 9.01 20.06
C ARG A 90 7.65 10.30 19.75
N ASP A 91 6.92 11.41 19.71
CA ASP A 91 7.52 12.75 19.61
C ASP A 91 8.53 13.00 20.71
N GLY A 92 9.64 13.64 20.34
CA GLY A 92 10.74 13.92 21.26
C GLY A 92 11.70 12.75 21.51
N VAL A 93 11.40 11.55 21.02
CA VAL A 93 12.32 10.41 21.03
C VAL A 93 13.09 10.38 19.70
N GLU A 94 14.40 10.25 19.78
CA GLU A 94 15.22 10.05 18.58
C GLU A 94 14.76 8.80 17.81
N ARG A 95 14.50 8.97 16.51
CA ARG A 95 13.82 7.97 15.68
C ARG A 95 14.48 6.58 15.70
N MET A 96 15.81 6.53 15.70
CA MET A 96 16.54 5.25 15.63
C MET A 96 16.86 4.67 17.01
N ARG A 97 16.65 5.41 18.08
CA ARG A 97 16.97 4.97 19.46
C ARG A 97 16.25 3.68 19.87
N PRO A 98 14.94 3.49 19.63
CA PRO A 98 14.24 2.24 19.99
C PRO A 98 14.46 1.09 19.00
N MET A 99 15.20 1.32 17.90
CA MET A 99 15.35 0.34 16.83
C MET A 99 16.03 -0.97 17.28
N PRO A 100 17.11 -0.96 18.11
CA PRO A 100 17.71 -2.20 18.58
C PRO A 100 16.73 -3.09 19.34
N ASP A 101 15.98 -2.53 20.29
CA ASP A 101 15.00 -3.28 21.11
C ASP A 101 13.87 -3.86 20.24
N ILE A 102 13.38 -3.09 19.28
CA ILE A 102 12.37 -3.54 18.31
C ILE A 102 12.92 -4.68 17.45
N VAL A 103 14.14 -4.57 16.96
CA VAL A 103 14.76 -5.61 16.12
C VAL A 103 15.01 -6.88 16.93
N ASP A 104 15.51 -6.78 18.15
CA ASP A 104 15.73 -7.92 19.02
C ASP A 104 14.43 -8.66 19.34
N ALA A 105 13.37 -7.92 19.65
CA ALA A 105 12.05 -8.49 19.87
C ALA A 105 11.47 -9.16 18.60
N LEU A 106 11.66 -8.58 17.41
CA LEU A 106 11.26 -9.20 16.14
C LEU A 106 12.06 -10.47 15.83
N VAL A 107 13.36 -10.49 16.12
CA VAL A 107 14.22 -11.66 15.94
C VAL A 107 13.78 -12.78 16.88
N GLU A 108 13.52 -12.45 18.13
CA GLU A 108 13.02 -13.44 19.11
C GLU A 108 11.65 -13.99 18.73
N LEU A 109 10.73 -13.12 18.30
CA LEU A 109 9.43 -13.52 17.77
C LEU A 109 9.57 -14.47 16.56
N ALA A 110 10.47 -14.16 15.64
CA ALA A 110 10.74 -15.02 14.48
C ALA A 110 11.26 -16.40 14.91
N ARG A 111 12.19 -16.47 15.88
CA ARG A 111 12.70 -17.74 16.43
C ARG A 111 11.61 -18.58 17.09
N GLN A 112 10.78 -17.98 17.93
CA GLN A 112 9.66 -18.65 18.59
C GLN A 112 8.67 -19.27 17.60
N ARG A 113 8.57 -18.69 16.39
CA ARG A 113 7.72 -19.18 15.30
C ARG A 113 8.43 -20.07 14.29
N GLY A 114 9.72 -20.40 14.52
CA GLY A 114 10.50 -21.20 13.58
C GLY A 114 10.78 -20.50 12.24
N LEU A 115 10.73 -19.18 12.22
CA LEU A 115 11.01 -18.37 11.02
C LEU A 115 12.49 -18.02 10.98
N HIS A 116 13.15 -18.33 9.88
CA HIS A 116 14.61 -18.17 9.75
C HIS A 116 15.02 -16.80 9.17
N ARG A 117 14.08 -15.94 8.82
CA ARG A 117 14.35 -14.66 8.17
C ARG A 117 13.40 -13.56 8.65
N LEU A 118 14.02 -12.42 8.97
CA LEU A 118 13.32 -11.14 9.20
C LEU A 118 13.60 -10.20 8.03
N VAL A 119 12.53 -9.61 7.47
CA VAL A 119 12.61 -8.68 6.34
C VAL A 119 12.05 -7.33 6.73
N VAL A 120 12.80 -6.26 6.46
CA VAL A 120 12.30 -4.88 6.44
C VAL A 120 12.15 -4.47 4.97
N PRO A 121 10.93 -4.45 4.43
CA PRO A 121 10.73 -4.25 3.00
C PRO A 121 10.73 -2.77 2.62
N TYR A 122 11.15 -2.46 1.40
CA TYR A 122 10.96 -1.18 0.72
C TYR A 122 11.41 0.06 1.50
N CYS A 123 12.57 0.01 2.13
CA CYS A 123 13.18 1.19 2.75
C CYS A 123 13.56 2.20 1.66
N PRO A 124 13.19 3.49 1.79
CA PRO A 124 13.62 4.51 0.84
C PRO A 124 15.15 4.58 0.77
N ALA A 125 15.73 4.54 -0.42
CA ALA A 125 17.20 4.60 -0.58
C ALA A 125 17.77 5.95 -0.08
N ALA A 126 16.96 7.00 -0.05
CA ALA A 126 17.33 8.32 0.47
C ALA A 126 17.32 8.39 2.03
N ASP A 127 16.70 7.42 2.73
CA ASP A 127 16.68 7.38 4.20
C ASP A 127 17.99 6.78 4.73
N THR A 128 19.05 7.57 4.71
CA THR A 128 20.41 7.13 5.08
C THR A 128 20.51 6.77 6.57
N GLU A 129 19.74 7.40 7.43
CA GLU A 129 19.68 7.13 8.87
C GLU A 129 19.15 5.71 9.13
N LEU A 130 17.96 5.38 8.59
CA LEU A 130 17.38 4.04 8.70
C LEU A 130 18.31 2.97 8.10
N ARG A 131 18.90 3.24 6.95
CA ARG A 131 19.81 2.31 6.27
C ARG A 131 21.04 2.01 7.12
N SER A 132 21.66 3.05 7.70
CA SER A 132 22.81 2.90 8.59
C SER A 132 22.42 2.12 9.85
N ALA A 133 21.30 2.43 10.47
CA ALA A 133 20.81 1.71 11.66
C ALA A 133 20.58 0.22 11.37
N LEU A 134 19.90 -0.12 10.29
CA LEU A 134 19.65 -1.53 9.91
C LEU A 134 20.96 -2.26 9.58
N THR A 135 21.90 -1.62 8.89
CA THR A 135 23.22 -2.21 8.59
C THR A 135 23.99 -2.50 9.89
N ASN A 136 24.01 -1.56 10.83
CA ASN A 136 24.69 -1.72 12.13
C ASN A 136 24.03 -2.83 12.98
N LEU A 137 22.72 -3.07 12.81
CA LEU A 137 21.98 -4.15 13.45
C LEU A 137 22.13 -5.50 12.71
N GLY A 138 23.03 -5.59 11.73
CA GLY A 138 23.40 -6.84 11.04
C GLY A 138 22.43 -7.26 9.93
N PHE A 139 21.63 -6.34 9.41
CA PHE A 139 20.84 -6.60 8.21
C PHE A 139 21.70 -6.46 6.95
N ARG A 140 21.44 -7.31 5.98
CA ARG A 140 21.99 -7.22 4.63
C ARG A 140 21.02 -6.48 3.70
N GLU A 141 21.52 -5.47 3.01
CA GLU A 141 20.77 -4.76 1.98
C GLU A 141 20.57 -5.63 0.73
N MET A 142 19.40 -5.54 0.12
CA MET A 142 19.03 -6.23 -1.11
C MET A 142 18.25 -5.28 -2.04
N PRO A 143 18.38 -5.43 -3.37
CA PRO A 143 17.62 -4.63 -4.30
C PRO A 143 16.10 -4.75 -4.10
N ALA A 144 15.39 -3.64 -4.20
CA ALA A 144 13.92 -3.59 -4.26
C ALA A 144 13.46 -2.84 -5.52
N PRO A 145 12.27 -3.16 -6.05
CA PRO A 145 11.67 -2.33 -7.08
C PRO A 145 11.46 -0.90 -6.58
N PRO A 146 11.64 0.11 -7.45
CA PRO A 146 11.37 1.50 -7.07
C PRO A 146 9.86 1.71 -6.86
N GLN A 147 9.51 2.62 -5.97
CA GLN A 147 8.16 3.13 -5.92
C GLN A 147 7.95 4.23 -6.94
N HIS A 148 6.73 4.34 -7.44
CA HIS A 148 6.35 5.35 -8.42
C HIS A 148 5.35 6.34 -7.81
N GLY A 149 5.56 7.63 -8.11
CA GLY A 149 4.67 8.71 -7.70
C GLY A 149 4.42 9.71 -8.83
N ILE A 150 3.24 10.31 -8.84
CA ILE A 150 2.85 11.39 -9.72
C ILE A 150 2.66 12.64 -8.86
N SER A 151 3.35 13.74 -9.21
CA SER A 151 3.09 15.04 -8.61
C SER A 151 1.94 15.73 -9.35
N LEU A 152 0.96 16.22 -8.58
CA LEU A 152 -0.20 16.96 -9.06
C LEU A 152 -0.20 18.45 -8.61
N THR A 153 0.93 18.97 -8.14
CA THR A 153 1.01 20.33 -7.60
C THR A 153 0.75 21.45 -8.65
N GLU A 154 0.97 21.16 -9.95
CA GLU A 154 0.84 22.15 -11.00
C GLU A 154 -0.37 21.97 -11.94
N PRO A 155 -0.81 20.73 -12.29
CA PRO A 155 -1.92 20.59 -13.22
C PRO A 155 -3.25 20.89 -12.53
N HIS A 156 -4.01 21.83 -13.10
CA HIS A 156 -5.37 22.16 -12.64
C HIS A 156 -6.46 21.49 -13.52
N SER A 157 -6.07 20.60 -14.44
CA SER A 157 -6.97 19.81 -15.26
C SER A 157 -6.26 18.60 -15.86
N LEU A 158 -7.03 17.57 -16.21
CA LEU A 158 -6.49 16.37 -16.88
C LEU A 158 -5.79 16.74 -18.21
N GLU A 159 -6.31 17.70 -18.99
CA GLU A 159 -5.69 18.12 -20.25
C GLU A 159 -4.31 18.76 -20.03
N ARG A 160 -4.16 19.60 -19.00
CA ARG A 160 -2.86 20.16 -18.64
C ARG A 160 -1.90 19.07 -18.13
N TYR A 161 -2.41 18.12 -17.37
CA TYR A 161 -1.61 16.95 -16.98
C TYR A 161 -1.11 16.17 -18.19
N LEU A 162 -2.00 15.83 -19.12
CA LEU A 162 -1.64 15.10 -20.34
C LEU A 162 -0.66 15.88 -21.23
N ALA A 163 -0.72 17.20 -21.23
CA ALA A 163 0.23 18.04 -21.98
C ALA A 163 1.69 17.89 -21.49
N ARG A 164 1.90 17.47 -20.24
CA ARG A 164 3.25 17.20 -19.67
C ARG A 164 3.84 15.86 -20.14
N LEU A 165 3.00 14.94 -20.61
CA LEU A 165 3.45 13.63 -21.11
C LEU A 165 4.12 13.78 -22.47
N GLY A 166 5.07 12.90 -22.78
CA GLY A 166 5.66 12.77 -24.11
C GLY A 166 4.59 12.59 -25.18
N GLY A 167 4.84 13.09 -26.39
CA GLY A 167 3.85 13.10 -27.48
C GLY A 167 3.27 11.70 -27.77
N LYS A 168 4.11 10.66 -27.77
CA LYS A 168 3.67 9.26 -27.96
C LYS A 168 2.78 8.79 -26.81
N ASP A 169 3.17 9.00 -25.56
CA ASP A 169 2.43 8.52 -24.40
C ASP A 169 1.08 9.23 -24.29
N ARG A 170 1.04 10.54 -24.55
CA ARG A 170 -0.18 11.34 -24.63
C ARG A 170 -1.13 10.84 -25.72
N TRP A 171 -0.59 10.52 -26.91
CA TRP A 171 -1.38 9.99 -28.01
C TRP A 171 -1.97 8.60 -27.66
N GLU A 172 -1.14 7.69 -27.11
CA GLU A 172 -1.59 6.37 -26.68
C GLU A 172 -2.68 6.48 -25.60
N PHE A 173 -2.51 7.38 -24.64
CA PHE A 173 -3.49 7.63 -23.58
C PHE A 173 -4.85 8.06 -24.17
N ARG A 174 -4.85 9.08 -25.04
CA ARG A 174 -6.08 9.56 -25.68
C ARG A 174 -6.74 8.51 -26.58
N ARG A 175 -5.94 7.75 -27.33
CA ARG A 175 -6.45 6.66 -28.17
C ARG A 175 -7.14 5.59 -27.30
N ASP A 176 -6.55 5.21 -26.20
CA ASP A 176 -7.11 4.16 -25.32
C ASP A 176 -8.38 4.65 -24.62
N LEU A 177 -8.47 5.93 -24.24
CA LEU A 177 -9.70 6.55 -23.76
C LEU A 177 -10.81 6.57 -24.81
N LYS A 178 -10.48 6.95 -26.04
CA LYS A 178 -11.44 6.94 -27.15
C LYS A 178 -12.02 5.54 -27.35
N ARG A 179 -11.18 4.50 -27.38
CA ARG A 179 -11.61 3.09 -27.50
C ARG A 179 -12.50 2.65 -26.34
N ALA A 180 -12.21 3.05 -25.12
CA ALA A 180 -13.06 2.77 -23.97
C ALA A 180 -14.45 3.42 -24.13
N HIS A 181 -14.48 4.69 -24.57
CA HIS A 181 -15.73 5.40 -24.82
C HIS A 181 -16.55 4.74 -25.96
N GLU A 182 -15.90 4.39 -27.05
CA GLU A 182 -16.53 3.67 -28.19
C GLU A 182 -17.08 2.30 -27.78
N ALA A 183 -16.45 1.65 -26.80
CA ALA A 183 -16.93 0.39 -26.23
C ALA A 183 -18.07 0.59 -25.21
N GLY A 184 -18.53 1.81 -24.97
CA GLY A 184 -19.57 2.11 -23.98
C GLY A 184 -19.12 1.97 -22.54
N ALA A 185 -17.81 2.09 -22.28
CA ALA A 185 -17.27 1.99 -20.93
C ALA A 185 -17.75 3.17 -20.06
N ARG A 186 -18.24 2.84 -18.87
CA ARG A 186 -18.70 3.79 -17.86
C ARG A 186 -17.96 3.53 -16.56
N ILE A 187 -17.40 4.58 -15.95
CA ILE A 187 -16.75 4.50 -14.65
C ILE A 187 -17.75 4.95 -13.58
N VAL A 188 -17.90 4.11 -12.56
CA VAL A 188 -18.70 4.40 -11.37
C VAL A 188 -17.76 4.43 -10.19
N SER A 189 -17.71 5.57 -9.50
CA SER A 189 -16.89 5.78 -8.31
C SER A 189 -17.75 5.58 -7.07
N GLU A 190 -17.28 4.81 -6.12
CA GLU A 190 -17.95 4.56 -4.85
C GLU A 190 -17.01 4.81 -3.67
N GLY A 191 -17.47 5.66 -2.79
CA GLY A 191 -16.92 5.93 -1.47
C GLY A 191 -17.99 6.61 -0.61
N PRO A 192 -18.39 6.05 0.49
CA PRO A 192 -17.94 4.79 1.12
C PRO A 192 -18.25 3.53 0.31
N VAL A 193 -17.33 2.57 0.33
CA VAL A 193 -17.46 1.32 -0.43
C VAL A 193 -18.50 0.40 0.21
N SER A 194 -19.47 -0.06 -0.59
CA SER A 194 -20.46 -1.04 -0.13
C SER A 194 -19.86 -2.46 -0.10
N GLU A 195 -20.49 -3.35 0.68
CA GLU A 195 -20.13 -4.77 0.69
C GLU A 195 -20.31 -5.42 -0.70
N ALA A 196 -21.36 -5.01 -1.41
CA ALA A 196 -21.61 -5.51 -2.76
C ALA A 196 -20.47 -5.17 -3.71
N THR A 197 -20.02 -3.90 -3.73
CA THR A 197 -18.90 -3.44 -4.55
C THR A 197 -17.59 -4.14 -4.16
N ALA A 198 -17.30 -4.27 -2.87
CA ALA A 198 -16.11 -4.96 -2.38
C ALA A 198 -16.06 -6.42 -2.88
N ARG A 199 -17.19 -7.15 -2.76
CA ARG A 199 -17.29 -8.55 -3.22
C ARG A 199 -17.23 -8.70 -4.74
N GLN A 200 -17.83 -7.79 -5.50
CA GLN A 200 -17.86 -7.86 -6.96
C GLN A 200 -16.50 -7.52 -7.58
N THR A 201 -15.77 -6.56 -6.99
CA THR A 201 -14.50 -6.08 -7.56
C THR A 201 -13.29 -6.92 -7.17
N TRP A 202 -13.31 -7.55 -5.99
CA TRP A 202 -12.17 -8.34 -5.51
C TRP A 202 -11.73 -9.47 -6.47
N PRO A 203 -12.62 -10.27 -7.08
CA PRO A 203 -12.23 -11.32 -8.01
C PRO A 203 -11.37 -10.85 -9.17
N LEU A 204 -11.60 -9.64 -9.70
CA LEU A 204 -10.77 -9.07 -10.78
C LEU A 204 -9.34 -8.77 -10.33
N VAL A 205 -9.17 -8.33 -9.09
CA VAL A 205 -7.86 -8.07 -8.49
C VAL A 205 -7.12 -9.38 -8.22
N ALA A 206 -7.82 -10.35 -7.63
CA ALA A 206 -7.27 -11.68 -7.35
C ALA A 206 -6.81 -12.39 -8.63
N ASP A 207 -7.62 -12.36 -9.69
CA ASP A 207 -7.27 -12.89 -11.00
C ASP A 207 -6.02 -12.21 -11.60
N LEU A 208 -5.93 -10.89 -11.51
CA LEU A 208 -4.73 -10.16 -11.96
C LEU A 208 -3.48 -10.59 -11.17
N PHE A 209 -3.59 -10.77 -9.85
CA PHE A 209 -2.48 -11.24 -9.03
C PHE A 209 -2.05 -12.64 -9.40
N GLN A 210 -3.01 -13.56 -9.60
CA GLN A 210 -2.75 -14.92 -10.03
C GLN A 210 -2.06 -14.95 -11.41
N ARG A 211 -2.56 -14.22 -12.40
CA ARG A 211 -1.94 -14.11 -13.73
C ARG A 211 -0.52 -13.50 -13.69
N LYS A 212 -0.22 -12.69 -12.69
CA LYS A 212 1.11 -12.11 -12.49
C LYS A 212 2.05 -12.99 -11.66
N GLY A 213 1.62 -14.18 -11.25
CA GLY A 213 2.41 -15.08 -10.41
C GLY A 213 2.66 -14.54 -9.00
N SER A 214 1.77 -13.69 -8.49
CA SER A 214 1.86 -13.22 -7.12
C SER A 214 1.49 -14.37 -6.17
N GLY A 215 2.45 -14.83 -5.37
CA GLY A 215 2.18 -15.81 -4.29
C GLY A 215 1.47 -15.20 -3.08
N TYR A 216 1.09 -13.92 -3.14
CA TYR A 216 0.42 -13.20 -2.06
C TYR A 216 -0.99 -12.80 -2.51
N ILE A 217 -1.91 -13.76 -2.41
CA ILE A 217 -3.33 -13.58 -2.75
C ILE A 217 -4.16 -13.84 -1.50
N PRO A 218 -4.96 -12.88 -1.03
CA PRO A 218 -5.87 -13.09 0.10
C PRO A 218 -6.85 -14.23 -0.15
N ARG A 219 -7.18 -14.96 0.90
CA ARG A 219 -8.18 -16.01 0.89
C ARG A 219 -9.58 -15.44 1.17
N GLY A 220 -10.61 -16.19 0.88
CA GLY A 220 -12.00 -15.84 1.21
C GLY A 220 -12.58 -14.68 0.40
N HIS A 221 -13.43 -13.87 1.04
CA HIS A 221 -14.16 -12.75 0.40
C HIS A 221 -13.32 -11.52 0.12
N GLY A 222 -12.03 -11.61 0.38
CA GLY A 222 -11.05 -10.70 -0.10
C GLY A 222 -10.76 -9.50 0.77
N LEU A 223 -9.64 -8.89 0.43
CA LEU A 223 -9.06 -7.77 1.15
C LEU A 223 -9.98 -6.54 1.21
N PHE A 224 -10.83 -6.33 0.18
CA PHE A 224 -11.69 -5.14 0.14
C PHE A 224 -12.79 -5.16 1.18
N SER A 225 -13.38 -6.33 1.48
CA SER A 225 -14.35 -6.47 2.56
C SER A 225 -13.70 -6.19 3.92
N ALA A 226 -12.53 -6.77 4.17
CA ALA A 226 -11.77 -6.51 5.39
C ALA A 226 -11.34 -5.03 5.51
N MET A 227 -10.88 -4.41 4.43
CA MET A 227 -10.56 -2.99 4.43
C MET A 227 -11.76 -2.11 4.76
N ARG A 228 -12.92 -2.42 4.22
CA ARG A 228 -14.17 -1.70 4.51
C ARG A 228 -14.53 -1.76 5.99
N GLU A 229 -14.25 -2.88 6.66
CA GLU A 229 -14.56 -3.07 8.08
C GLU A 229 -13.58 -2.32 8.99
N HIS A 230 -12.33 -2.26 8.62
CA HIS A 230 -11.26 -1.73 9.47
C HIS A 230 -10.83 -0.30 9.15
N LEU A 231 -11.20 0.24 7.99
CA LEU A 231 -10.90 1.62 7.61
C LEU A 231 -12.11 2.54 7.84
N ALA A 232 -11.85 3.83 8.01
CA ALA A 232 -12.93 4.79 7.98
C ALA A 232 -13.55 4.83 6.58
N PRO A 233 -14.88 5.06 6.47
CA PRO A 233 -15.58 5.07 5.18
C PRO A 233 -14.98 6.01 4.14
N ALA A 234 -14.39 7.13 4.56
CA ALA A 234 -13.75 8.10 3.66
C ALA A 234 -12.33 7.72 3.23
N ASP A 235 -11.71 6.72 3.87
CA ASP A 235 -10.31 6.35 3.59
C ASP A 235 -10.17 5.40 2.40
N LEU A 236 -11.23 4.67 2.03
CA LEU A 236 -11.24 3.71 0.92
C LEU A 236 -12.27 4.12 -0.13
N SER A 237 -11.86 4.11 -1.38
CA SER A 237 -12.75 4.27 -2.53
C SER A 237 -12.42 3.24 -3.62
N ILE A 238 -13.44 2.88 -4.39
CA ILE A 238 -13.31 1.96 -5.54
C ILE A 238 -13.96 2.60 -6.77
N ASP A 239 -13.20 2.64 -7.86
CA ASP A 239 -13.73 2.92 -9.19
C ASP A 239 -13.97 1.60 -9.92
N SER A 240 -15.18 1.42 -10.41
CA SER A 240 -15.63 0.27 -11.19
C SER A 240 -15.84 0.68 -12.64
N CYS A 241 -15.26 -0.05 -13.58
CA CYS A 241 -15.47 0.12 -15.02
C CYS A 241 -16.51 -0.89 -15.49
N LEU A 242 -17.61 -0.41 -16.05
CA LEU A 242 -18.72 -1.18 -16.56
C LEU A 242 -18.83 -1.03 -18.07
N VAL A 243 -19.17 -2.09 -18.78
CA VAL A 243 -19.62 -2.09 -20.18
C VAL A 243 -21.02 -2.72 -20.21
N GLY A 244 -22.05 -1.90 -20.50
CA GLY A 244 -23.41 -2.29 -20.14
C GLY A 244 -23.52 -2.43 -18.61
N ASP A 245 -23.98 -3.60 -18.15
CA ASP A 245 -24.04 -3.95 -16.74
C ASP A 245 -22.89 -4.85 -16.27
N GLU A 246 -21.96 -5.18 -17.17
CA GLU A 246 -20.84 -6.07 -16.86
C GLU A 246 -19.66 -5.30 -16.25
N LEU A 247 -19.19 -5.75 -15.09
CA LEU A 247 -17.97 -5.24 -14.46
C LEU A 247 -16.74 -5.79 -15.18
N VAL A 248 -15.97 -4.91 -15.81
CA VAL A 248 -14.78 -5.29 -16.62
C VAL A 248 -13.45 -4.84 -16.00
N GLY A 249 -13.49 -3.98 -14.98
CA GLY A 249 -12.30 -3.53 -14.27
C GLY A 249 -12.61 -2.73 -13.03
N CYS A 250 -11.61 -2.63 -12.17
CA CYS A 250 -11.71 -1.81 -10.96
C CYS A 250 -10.34 -1.27 -10.54
N VAL A 251 -10.37 -0.23 -9.74
CA VAL A 251 -9.23 0.27 -8.98
C VAL A 251 -9.68 0.70 -7.59
N ALA A 252 -8.95 0.26 -6.58
CA ALA A 252 -9.11 0.70 -5.20
C ALA A 252 -7.98 1.66 -4.82
N TYR A 253 -8.30 2.67 -4.05
CA TYR A 253 -7.35 3.68 -3.62
C TYR A 253 -7.70 4.20 -2.22
N HIS A 254 -6.66 4.70 -1.55
CA HIS A 254 -6.76 5.28 -0.21
C HIS A 254 -6.43 6.76 -0.26
N HIS A 255 -7.23 7.55 0.46
CA HIS A 255 -6.97 8.96 0.68
C HIS A 255 -6.28 9.20 2.02
N SER A 256 -5.31 10.12 2.04
CA SER A 256 -4.67 10.61 3.26
C SER A 256 -4.35 12.09 3.08
N GLY A 257 -5.23 12.95 3.54
CA GLY A 257 -5.12 14.39 3.30
C GLY A 257 -5.08 14.71 1.80
N ALA A 258 -4.05 15.45 1.37
CA ALA A 258 -3.83 15.81 -0.04
C ALA A 258 -3.11 14.72 -0.86
N SER A 259 -2.74 13.59 -0.25
CA SER A 259 -2.11 12.46 -0.93
C SER A 259 -3.11 11.36 -1.22
N THR A 260 -2.95 10.66 -2.36
CA THR A 260 -3.76 9.49 -2.69
C THR A 260 -2.84 8.31 -3.03
N ARG A 261 -3.19 7.15 -2.51
CA ARG A 261 -2.55 5.89 -2.82
C ARG A 261 -3.41 5.08 -3.78
N PHE A 262 -2.91 4.88 -4.99
CA PHE A 262 -3.44 3.90 -5.93
C PHE A 262 -3.01 2.50 -5.44
N ALA A 263 -3.93 1.77 -4.83
CA ALA A 263 -3.59 0.58 -4.05
C ALA A 263 -3.67 -0.70 -4.89
N TYR A 264 -4.84 -1.00 -5.41
CA TYR A 264 -5.11 -2.26 -6.10
C TYR A 264 -5.89 -2.01 -7.38
N ALA A 265 -5.55 -2.76 -8.43
CA ALA A 265 -6.29 -2.73 -9.69
C ALA A 265 -6.56 -4.15 -10.16
N GLY A 266 -7.70 -4.35 -10.80
CA GLY A 266 -8.07 -5.59 -11.45
C GLY A 266 -8.80 -5.31 -12.77
N HIS A 267 -8.62 -6.15 -13.77
CA HIS A 267 -9.33 -6.00 -15.05
C HIS A 267 -9.37 -7.30 -15.84
N ARG A 268 -10.36 -7.45 -16.65
CA ARG A 268 -10.46 -8.55 -17.63
C ARG A 268 -9.35 -8.44 -18.69
N PRO A 269 -8.71 -9.55 -19.04
CA PRO A 269 -7.60 -9.55 -20.01
C PRO A 269 -8.07 -9.55 -21.48
N ASP A 270 -9.30 -9.99 -21.75
CA ASP A 270 -9.84 -10.35 -23.05
C ASP A 270 -10.45 -9.17 -23.85
N LEU A 271 -10.37 -7.95 -23.31
CA LEU A 271 -10.92 -6.79 -23.98
C LEU A 271 -9.96 -6.19 -25.02
N PRO A 272 -10.48 -5.72 -26.18
CA PRO A 272 -9.66 -5.16 -27.27
C PRO A 272 -9.08 -3.76 -26.94
N TRP A 273 -9.33 -3.24 -25.75
CA TRP A 273 -8.86 -1.95 -25.25
C TRP A 273 -8.36 -2.06 -23.80
N LYS A 274 -7.64 -1.06 -23.35
CA LYS A 274 -6.98 -1.09 -22.03
C LYS A 274 -7.89 -0.50 -20.96
N VAL A 275 -8.63 -1.34 -20.25
CA VAL A 275 -9.55 -0.95 -19.15
C VAL A 275 -8.86 -0.04 -18.12
N HIS A 276 -7.65 -0.39 -17.71
CA HIS A 276 -6.92 0.36 -16.72
C HIS A 276 -6.62 1.82 -17.15
N MET A 277 -6.58 2.12 -18.46
CA MET A 277 -6.36 3.49 -18.93
C MET A 277 -7.59 4.38 -18.69
N ALA A 278 -8.80 3.85 -18.89
CA ALA A 278 -10.03 4.56 -18.57
C ALA A 278 -10.15 4.82 -17.06
N LEU A 279 -9.86 3.81 -16.24
CA LEU A 279 -9.85 3.93 -14.79
C LEU A 279 -8.84 4.98 -14.31
N VAL A 280 -7.59 4.92 -14.80
CA VAL A 280 -6.54 5.88 -14.43
C VAL A 280 -6.90 7.29 -14.87
N ALA A 281 -7.51 7.48 -16.04
CA ALA A 281 -7.89 8.82 -16.51
C ALA A 281 -8.96 9.46 -15.62
N THR A 282 -10.02 8.71 -15.30
CA THR A 282 -11.09 9.19 -14.41
C THR A 282 -10.54 9.47 -13.02
N PHE A 283 -9.71 8.57 -12.50
CA PHE A 283 -9.04 8.74 -11.23
C PHE A 283 -8.17 10.01 -11.20
N LEU A 284 -7.30 10.23 -12.20
CA LEU A 284 -6.45 11.42 -12.30
C LEU A 284 -7.28 12.70 -12.38
N ALA A 285 -8.33 12.74 -13.21
CA ALA A 285 -9.20 13.90 -13.32
C ALA A 285 -9.80 14.28 -11.96
N ARG A 286 -10.35 13.32 -11.26
CA ARG A 286 -10.95 13.53 -9.94
C ARG A 286 -9.93 13.95 -8.88
N GLU A 287 -8.75 13.34 -8.85
CA GLU A 287 -7.72 13.72 -7.89
C GLU A 287 -7.19 15.14 -8.12
N ILE A 288 -7.08 15.55 -9.38
CA ILE A 288 -6.77 16.94 -9.73
C ILE A 288 -7.89 17.90 -9.26
N GLU A 289 -9.16 17.55 -9.51
CA GLU A 289 -10.33 18.35 -9.06
C GLU A 289 -10.41 18.44 -7.53
N ARG A 290 -10.05 17.35 -6.83
CA ARG A 290 -9.99 17.30 -5.36
C ARG A 290 -8.84 18.14 -4.78
N GLY A 291 -7.89 18.58 -5.60
CA GLY A 291 -6.69 19.30 -5.16
C GLY A 291 -5.63 18.38 -4.52
N ALA A 292 -5.59 17.11 -4.92
CA ALA A 292 -4.52 16.22 -4.50
C ALA A 292 -3.15 16.75 -4.97
N THR A 293 -2.14 16.65 -4.12
CA THR A 293 -0.78 17.10 -4.44
C THR A 293 0.10 15.98 -5.00
N ASP A 294 -0.20 14.75 -4.62
CA ASP A 294 0.56 13.58 -5.09
C ASP A 294 -0.30 12.30 -5.15
N ILE A 295 0.08 11.42 -6.08
CA ILE A 295 -0.46 10.07 -6.21
C ILE A 295 0.68 9.09 -6.10
N ARG A 296 0.54 8.11 -5.22
CA ARG A 296 1.50 7.02 -5.05
C ARG A 296 0.97 5.75 -5.71
N MET A 297 1.72 5.20 -6.67
CA MET A 297 1.28 4.12 -7.55
C MET A 297 1.88 2.74 -7.19
N GLY A 298 2.66 2.64 -6.11
CA GLY A 298 3.31 1.37 -5.70
C GLY A 298 4.51 0.96 -6.56
N PHE A 299 4.91 -0.32 -6.45
CA PHE A 299 6.25 -0.80 -6.83
C PHE A 299 6.32 -1.58 -8.14
N THR A 300 5.22 -2.00 -8.74
CA THR A 300 5.20 -2.83 -9.95
C THR A 300 4.92 -2.03 -11.23
N ASN A 301 5.15 -2.63 -12.42
CA ASN A 301 4.83 -2.04 -13.73
C ASN A 301 5.56 -0.71 -14.02
N ASP A 302 6.85 -0.65 -13.76
CA ASP A 302 7.70 0.54 -13.97
C ASP A 302 7.47 1.23 -15.31
N ALA A 303 7.60 0.50 -16.42
CA ALA A 303 7.44 1.07 -17.76
C ALA A 303 6.06 1.72 -17.99
N HIS A 304 4.99 1.11 -17.48
CA HIS A 304 3.63 1.65 -17.60
C HIS A 304 3.48 2.94 -16.80
N LYS A 305 3.97 2.95 -15.56
CA LYS A 305 3.85 4.12 -14.66
C LYS A 305 4.65 5.31 -15.16
N ARG A 306 5.86 5.07 -15.72
CA ARG A 306 6.65 6.13 -16.37
C ARG A 306 5.92 6.77 -17.54
N ARG A 307 5.21 5.99 -18.36
CA ARG A 307 4.37 6.51 -19.45
C ARG A 307 3.21 7.38 -18.94
N LEU A 308 2.76 7.13 -17.71
CA LEU A 308 1.79 7.98 -17.03
C LEU A 308 2.44 9.21 -16.37
N GLY A 309 3.72 9.47 -16.58
CA GLY A 309 4.44 10.61 -16.00
C GLY A 309 4.89 10.39 -14.56
N ALA A 310 4.80 9.17 -14.04
CA ALA A 310 5.27 8.88 -12.69
C ALA A 310 6.81 8.87 -12.61
N THR A 311 7.34 9.43 -11.53
CA THR A 311 8.76 9.38 -11.18
C THR A 311 9.03 8.17 -10.29
N ALA A 312 10.19 7.53 -10.51
CA ALA A 312 10.62 6.39 -9.71
C ALA A 312 11.46 6.86 -8.52
N GLN A 313 11.11 6.39 -7.33
CA GLN A 313 11.88 6.60 -6.10
C GLN A 313 12.57 5.28 -5.73
N PRO A 314 13.91 5.24 -5.66
CA PRO A 314 14.65 4.03 -5.33
C PRO A 314 14.36 3.54 -3.91
N HIS A 315 14.23 2.21 -3.77
CA HIS A 315 14.05 1.52 -2.50
C HIS A 315 14.97 0.32 -2.40
N VAL A 316 15.17 -0.15 -1.19
CA VAL A 316 15.95 -1.35 -0.87
C VAL A 316 15.18 -2.19 0.15
N HIS A 317 15.44 -3.49 0.15
CA HIS A 317 15.01 -4.39 1.23
C HIS A 317 16.18 -4.63 2.18
N TYR A 318 15.86 -4.93 3.42
CA TYR A 318 16.81 -5.39 4.41
C TYR A 318 16.42 -6.78 4.91
N LEU A 319 17.39 -7.68 4.93
CA LEU A 319 17.23 -9.09 5.35
C LEU A 319 18.17 -9.40 6.50
N LYS A 320 17.65 -10.03 7.54
CA LYS A 320 18.43 -10.59 8.67
C LYS A 320 18.08 -12.05 8.88
N ALA A 321 19.08 -12.90 9.04
CA ALA A 321 18.88 -14.26 9.54
C ALA A 321 18.52 -14.21 11.02
N THR A 322 17.64 -15.08 11.48
CA THR A 322 17.12 -15.09 12.85
C THR A 322 17.65 -16.24 13.71
N GLY A 323 18.45 -17.11 13.15
CA GLY A 323 19.08 -18.24 13.88
C GLY A 323 19.53 -19.29 12.93
#